data_db233eaecc70692f593747c1e89538b9
#
_entry.id   db233eaecc70692f593747c1e89538b9
#
_cell.length_a   1.000
_cell.length_b   1.000
_cell.length_c   1.000
_cell.angle_alpha   90.00
_cell.angle_beta   90.00
_cell.angle_gamma   90.00
#
_symmetry.space_group_name_H-M   'P 1'
#
loop_
_entity.id
_entity.type
_entity.pdbx_description
1 polymer ?
#
loop_
_entity_poly.entity_id
_entity_poly.type
_entity_poly.pdbx_seq_one_letter_code
_entity_poly.pdbx_strand_id
1 'polypeptide(L)'
;MDRFIVDNQITNEFIETYTKTTYRSVGKAGHSAVKPCHWLEQRLMTGRDNRNCYKGVFGIKSNRCLQNTPSLPFCNHQCVFCWRDIEIGSLGSEFLVDPDDPKYLVKEMIRHHKDIVENHLPLRRYLDNYEIMND
;
A
#
# COMPACT_ATOMS: atom_id res chain seq x y z
N MET A 1 10.65 19.22 -10.09
CA MET A 1 11.03 17.86 -9.63
C MET A 1 12.00 17.90 -8.46
N ASP A 2 13.06 18.71 -8.55
CA ASP A 2 14.06 18.80 -7.47
C ASP A 2 13.50 19.28 -6.13
N ARG A 3 12.41 20.05 -6.14
CA ARG A 3 11.73 20.53 -4.92
C ARG A 3 11.13 19.42 -4.06
N PHE A 4 10.91 18.23 -4.64
CA PHE A 4 10.32 17.09 -3.94
C PHE A 4 11.34 16.13 -3.37
N ILE A 5 12.62 16.37 -3.64
CA ILE A 5 13.72 15.55 -3.11
C ILE A 5 14.69 16.48 -2.40
N VAL A 6 14.88 16.27 -1.09
CA VAL A 6 15.79 17.03 -0.24
C VAL A 6 16.62 16.03 0.58
N ASP A 7 17.94 16.21 0.59
CA ASP A 7 18.86 15.32 1.33
C ASP A 7 18.70 13.84 0.95
N ASN A 8 18.47 13.55 -0.34
CA ASN A 8 18.24 12.20 -0.87
C ASN A 8 17.02 11.50 -0.27
N GLN A 9 16.04 12.28 0.19
CA GLN A 9 14.76 11.78 0.70
C GLN A 9 13.61 12.54 0.05
N ILE A 10 12.48 11.87 -0.08
CA ILE A 10 11.26 12.48 -0.62
C ILE A 10 10.63 13.37 0.44
N THR A 11 10.22 14.57 0.05
CA THR A 11 9.62 15.54 0.97
C THR A 11 8.22 15.11 1.42
N ASN A 12 7.83 15.52 2.64
CA ASN A 12 6.49 15.28 3.15
C ASN A 12 5.41 15.91 2.26
N GLU A 13 5.70 17.05 1.63
CA GLU A 13 4.79 17.69 0.68
C GLU A 13 4.40 16.73 -0.46
N PHE A 14 5.37 16.03 -1.02
CA PHE A 14 5.11 15.05 -2.08
C PHE A 14 4.40 13.80 -1.54
N ILE A 15 4.80 13.32 -0.38
CA ILE A 15 4.16 12.16 0.27
C ILE A 15 2.67 12.44 0.49
N GLU A 16 2.32 13.65 0.90
CA GLU A 16 0.92 14.04 1.09
C GLU A 16 0.10 13.99 -0.20
N THR A 17 0.72 14.19 -1.37
CA THR A 17 -0.01 14.17 -2.64
C THR A 17 -0.61 12.79 -2.93
N TYR A 18 0.12 11.72 -2.68
CA TYR A 18 -0.38 10.37 -2.94
C TYR A 18 -1.05 9.72 -1.73
N THR A 19 -0.78 10.18 -0.51
CA THR A 19 -1.48 9.67 0.69
C THR A 19 -2.92 10.20 0.80
N LYS A 20 -3.28 11.22 0.05
CA LYS A 20 -4.68 11.66 -0.10
C LYS A 20 -5.55 10.62 -0.79
N THR A 21 -4.95 9.68 -1.51
CA THR A 21 -5.61 8.52 -2.07
C THR A 21 -5.62 7.39 -1.03
N THR A 22 -5.64 6.14 -1.44
CA THR A 22 -5.64 4.99 -0.52
C THR A 22 -4.24 4.47 -0.21
N TYR A 23 -3.20 5.11 -0.74
CA TYR A 23 -1.81 4.75 -0.46
C TYR A 23 -1.38 5.17 0.93
N ARG A 24 -0.56 4.36 1.55
CA ARG A 24 0.07 4.67 2.83
C ARG A 24 1.58 4.58 2.70
N SER A 25 2.25 5.69 2.96
CA SER A 25 3.71 5.76 2.91
C SER A 25 4.35 4.88 3.98
N VAL A 26 5.41 4.19 3.60
CA VAL A 26 6.16 3.29 4.46
C VAL A 26 7.63 3.63 4.39
N GLY A 27 8.31 3.51 5.52
CA GLY A 27 9.74 3.79 5.62
C GLY A 27 10.05 5.25 5.88
N LYS A 28 11.33 5.58 5.86
CA LYS A 28 11.84 6.93 6.19
C LYS A 28 12.09 7.79 4.95
N ALA A 29 12.58 7.17 3.86
CA ALA A 29 12.93 7.90 2.65
C ALA A 29 11.71 8.28 1.79
N GLY A 30 10.55 7.68 2.03
CA GLY A 30 9.30 8.03 1.36
C GLY A 30 9.08 7.41 -0.02
N HIS A 31 9.95 6.48 -0.44
CA HIS A 31 9.83 5.84 -1.75
C HIS A 31 8.92 4.62 -1.79
N SER A 32 8.51 4.12 -0.64
CA SER A 32 7.72 2.89 -0.51
C SER A 32 6.31 3.18 -0.01
N ALA A 33 5.35 2.36 -0.42
CA ALA A 33 3.97 2.48 0.02
C ALA A 33 3.25 1.14 0.04
N VAL A 34 2.19 1.07 0.84
CA VAL A 34 1.23 -0.02 0.87
C VAL A 34 -0.16 0.53 0.58
N LYS A 35 -1.02 -0.33 0.06
CA LYS A 35 -2.40 0.01 -0.26
C LYS A 35 -3.27 -1.25 -0.15
N PRO A 36 -4.44 -1.19 0.52
CA PRO A 36 -5.37 -2.31 0.47
C PRO A 36 -5.94 -2.43 -0.94
N CYS A 37 -6.07 -3.66 -1.44
CA CYS A 37 -6.71 -3.88 -2.73
C CYS A 37 -8.24 -3.79 -2.61
N HIS A 38 -8.92 -3.59 -3.74
CA HIS A 38 -10.38 -3.46 -3.78
C HIS A 38 -11.11 -4.62 -3.08
N TRP A 39 -10.70 -5.86 -3.34
CA TRP A 39 -11.36 -7.03 -2.76
C TRP A 39 -11.11 -7.18 -1.27
N LEU A 40 -9.93 -6.78 -0.78
CA LEU A 40 -9.68 -6.70 0.66
C LEU A 40 -10.60 -5.67 1.31
N GLU A 41 -10.74 -4.49 0.71
CA GLU A 41 -11.66 -3.47 1.21
C GLU A 41 -13.09 -3.98 1.25
N GLN A 42 -13.55 -4.64 0.17
CA GLN A 42 -14.89 -5.23 0.12
C GLN A 42 -15.10 -6.29 1.19
N ARG A 43 -14.11 -7.13 1.43
CA ARG A 43 -14.14 -8.14 2.48
C ARG A 43 -14.26 -7.52 3.87
N LEU A 44 -13.44 -6.51 4.13
CA LEU A 44 -13.45 -5.79 5.41
C LEU A 44 -14.76 -5.03 5.65
N MET A 45 -15.35 -4.45 4.59
CA MET A 45 -16.58 -3.68 4.68
C MET A 45 -17.81 -4.56 4.90
N THR A 46 -17.87 -5.73 4.26
CA THR A 46 -19.07 -6.56 4.23
C THR A 46 -19.02 -7.77 5.16
N GLY A 47 -17.83 -8.25 5.49
CA GLY A 47 -17.66 -9.51 6.23
C GLY A 47 -18.06 -10.77 5.45
N ARG A 48 -18.35 -10.64 4.14
CA ARG A 48 -18.92 -11.73 3.34
C ARG A 48 -17.85 -12.46 2.54
N ASP A 49 -17.90 -13.79 2.52
CA ASP A 49 -16.97 -14.61 1.75
C ASP A 49 -17.10 -14.39 0.24
N ASN A 50 -18.31 -14.08 -0.26
CA ASN A 50 -18.54 -13.79 -1.68
C ASN A 50 -18.05 -12.42 -2.11
N ARG A 51 -17.59 -11.58 -1.19
CA ARG A 51 -16.96 -10.28 -1.43
C ARG A 51 -15.47 -10.36 -1.20
N ASN A 52 -14.84 -11.41 -1.68
CA ASN A 52 -13.42 -11.66 -1.54
C ASN A 52 -12.76 -11.85 -2.91
N CYS A 53 -11.45 -11.84 -2.94
CA CYS A 53 -10.67 -12.08 -4.15
C CYS A 53 -10.95 -13.46 -4.73
N TYR A 54 -10.95 -13.58 -6.07
CA TYR A 54 -11.11 -14.85 -6.78
C TYR A 54 -10.10 -15.93 -6.33
N LYS A 55 -8.95 -15.53 -5.81
CA LYS A 55 -7.94 -16.44 -5.25
C LYS A 55 -8.47 -17.30 -4.12
N GLY A 56 -9.48 -16.84 -3.41
CA GLY A 56 -10.13 -17.60 -2.35
C GLY A 56 -10.73 -18.91 -2.82
N VAL A 57 -11.16 -18.99 -4.08
CA VAL A 57 -11.68 -20.22 -4.70
C VAL A 57 -10.64 -21.32 -4.73
N PHE A 58 -9.36 -20.95 -4.78
CA PHE A 58 -8.23 -21.89 -4.78
C PHE A 58 -7.66 -22.16 -3.38
N GLY A 59 -8.39 -21.80 -2.33
CA GLY A 59 -7.93 -21.99 -0.96
C GLY A 59 -6.85 -21.01 -0.48
N ILE A 60 -6.58 -19.97 -1.25
CA ILE A 60 -5.59 -18.94 -0.88
C ILE A 60 -6.23 -17.95 0.07
N LYS A 61 -5.60 -17.71 1.22
CA LYS A 61 -6.04 -16.69 2.18
C LYS A 61 -5.72 -15.29 1.64
N SER A 62 -6.45 -14.83 0.63
CA SER A 62 -6.19 -13.59 -0.09
C SER A 62 -6.40 -12.32 0.74
N ASN A 63 -7.13 -12.42 1.85
CA ASN A 63 -7.24 -11.33 2.83
C ASN A 63 -5.91 -11.00 3.54
N ARG A 64 -4.91 -11.87 3.42
CA ARG A 64 -3.55 -11.62 3.91
C ARG A 64 -2.60 -11.06 2.86
N CYS A 65 -3.08 -10.85 1.63
CA CYS A 65 -2.27 -10.26 0.58
C CYS A 65 -1.87 -8.84 0.94
N LEU A 66 -0.57 -8.60 0.93
CA LEU A 66 0.01 -7.28 1.16
C LEU A 66 0.35 -6.65 -0.19
N GLN A 67 -0.48 -5.73 -0.64
CA GLN A 67 -0.21 -4.97 -1.85
C GLN A 67 0.76 -3.84 -1.50
N ASN A 68 1.94 -3.85 -2.12
CA ASN A 68 2.98 -2.89 -1.80
C ASN A 68 3.81 -2.53 -3.02
N THR A 69 4.53 -1.43 -2.91
CA THR A 69 5.60 -1.09 -3.84
C THR A 69 6.77 -0.47 -3.08
N PRO A 70 8.01 -0.92 -3.32
CA PRO A 70 9.19 -0.27 -2.77
C PRO A 70 9.61 0.98 -3.55
N SER A 71 8.99 1.24 -4.71
CA SER A 71 9.34 2.35 -5.59
C SER A 71 8.09 2.99 -6.18
N LEU A 72 7.29 3.63 -5.32
CA LEU A 72 6.04 4.25 -5.76
C LEU A 72 6.26 5.39 -6.76
N PRO A 73 7.15 6.37 -6.49
CA PRO A 73 7.30 7.54 -7.36
C PRO A 73 8.25 7.35 -8.54
N PHE A 74 8.93 6.23 -8.63
CA PHE A 74 9.91 5.99 -9.69
C PHE A 74 9.56 4.74 -10.48
N CYS A 75 9.42 4.87 -11.81
CA CYS A 75 9.20 3.74 -12.69
C CYS A 75 9.56 4.12 -14.12
N ASN A 76 10.16 3.19 -14.84
CA ASN A 76 10.52 3.37 -16.24
C ASN A 76 9.42 2.90 -17.22
N HIS A 77 8.23 2.61 -16.72
CA HIS A 77 7.08 2.17 -17.50
C HIS A 77 5.86 3.07 -17.25
N GLN A 78 4.96 3.12 -18.24
CA GLN A 78 3.67 3.81 -18.16
C GLN A 78 2.58 2.86 -18.63
N CYS A 79 2.40 1.77 -17.91
CA CYS A 79 1.44 0.73 -18.26
C CYS A 79 0.00 1.27 -18.14
N VAL A 80 -0.82 1.02 -19.15
CA VAL A 80 -2.24 1.46 -19.16
C VAL A 80 -3.07 0.82 -18.06
N PHE A 81 -2.63 -0.33 -17.54
CA PHE A 81 -3.26 -1.03 -16.41
C PHE A 81 -2.58 -0.74 -15.07
N CYS A 82 -1.71 0.27 -15.01
CA CYS A 82 -1.00 0.59 -13.78
C CYS A 82 -1.96 1.05 -12.68
N TRP A 83 -1.85 0.46 -11.50
CA TRP A 83 -2.65 0.82 -10.35
C TRP A 83 -2.17 2.09 -9.63
N ARG A 84 -0.99 2.60 -10.02
CA ARG A 84 -0.44 3.85 -9.50
C ARG A 84 -0.99 5.04 -10.26
N ASP A 85 -1.12 6.17 -9.58
CA ASP A 85 -1.39 7.44 -10.24
C ASP A 85 -0.09 7.99 -10.83
N ILE A 86 0.10 7.76 -12.11
CA ILE A 86 1.32 8.15 -12.83
C ILE A 86 1.42 9.67 -12.96
N GLU A 87 0.31 10.37 -13.06
CA GLU A 87 0.29 11.82 -13.26
C GLU A 87 0.67 12.57 -11.98
N ILE A 88 0.11 12.15 -10.85
CA ILE A 88 0.30 12.83 -9.56
C ILE A 88 1.52 12.29 -8.81
N GLY A 89 1.76 10.99 -8.91
CA GLY A 89 2.72 10.28 -8.06
C GLY A 89 4.05 9.94 -8.72
N SER A 90 4.38 10.51 -9.90
CA SER A 90 5.64 10.18 -10.58
C SER A 90 6.70 11.25 -10.41
N LEU A 91 7.90 10.84 -10.02
CA LEU A 91 9.11 11.68 -10.00
C LEU A 91 10.11 11.28 -11.10
N GLY A 92 9.74 10.40 -11.98
CA GLY A 92 10.56 9.99 -13.14
C GLY A 92 10.91 8.52 -13.18
N SER A 93 11.81 8.19 -14.09
CA SER A 93 12.21 6.82 -14.39
C SER A 93 13.42 6.34 -13.59
N GLU A 94 14.16 7.24 -12.97
CA GLU A 94 15.37 6.92 -12.21
C GLU A 94 15.12 6.99 -10.72
N PHE A 95 15.73 6.08 -9.97
CA PHE A 95 15.64 6.06 -8.51
C PHE A 95 16.62 7.08 -7.94
N LEU A 96 16.11 8.22 -7.46
CA LEU A 96 16.90 9.39 -7.11
C LEU A 96 17.14 9.59 -5.61
N VAL A 97 16.74 8.65 -4.78
CA VAL A 97 16.84 8.77 -3.31
C VAL A 97 17.67 7.63 -2.74
N ASP A 98 18.20 7.81 -1.52
CA ASP A 98 18.84 6.73 -0.80
C ASP A 98 17.77 5.73 -0.33
N PRO A 99 17.90 4.45 -0.68
CA PRO A 99 16.88 3.47 -0.33
C PRO A 99 16.89 3.15 1.17
N ASP A 100 15.72 2.90 1.72
CA ASP A 100 15.59 2.33 3.05
C ASP A 100 16.12 0.89 3.07
N ASP A 101 16.55 0.43 4.24
CA ASP A 101 16.98 -0.96 4.41
C ASP A 101 15.82 -1.92 4.08
N PRO A 102 16.04 -2.93 3.21
CA PRO A 102 14.97 -3.84 2.79
C PRO A 102 14.31 -4.61 3.93
N LYS A 103 15.07 -5.04 4.92
CA LYS A 103 14.50 -5.76 6.07
C LYS A 103 13.59 -4.86 6.89
N TYR A 104 14.02 -3.61 7.09
CA TYR A 104 13.22 -2.60 7.75
C TYR A 104 11.92 -2.32 6.98
N LEU A 105 12.01 -2.17 5.65
CA LEU A 105 10.84 -1.93 4.81
C LEU A 105 9.82 -3.05 4.90
N VAL A 106 10.24 -4.31 4.82
CA VAL A 106 9.32 -5.45 4.90
C VAL A 106 8.59 -5.46 6.23
N LYS A 107 9.28 -5.24 7.34
CA LYS A 107 8.66 -5.17 8.66
C LYS A 107 7.65 -4.03 8.75
N GLU A 108 7.99 -2.87 8.24
CA GLU A 108 7.13 -1.70 8.24
C GLU A 108 5.90 -1.89 7.33
N MET A 109 6.07 -2.52 6.17
CA MET A 109 4.96 -2.84 5.27
C MET A 109 3.95 -3.78 5.94
N ILE A 110 4.42 -4.82 6.61
CA ILE A 110 3.56 -5.75 7.35
C ILE A 110 2.85 -5.03 8.49
N ARG A 111 3.57 -4.21 9.25
CA ARG A 111 3.00 -3.42 10.35
C ARG A 111 1.91 -2.48 9.86
N HIS A 112 2.16 -1.74 8.79
CA HIS A 112 1.19 -0.82 8.20
C HIS A 112 -0.02 -1.55 7.62
N HIS A 113 0.17 -2.70 6.99
CA HIS A 113 -0.94 -3.51 6.49
C HIS A 113 -1.86 -3.98 7.63
N LYS A 114 -1.27 -4.48 8.71
CA LYS A 114 -2.04 -4.87 9.91
C LYS A 114 -2.78 -3.68 10.51
N ASP A 115 -2.13 -2.53 10.59
CA ASP A 115 -2.75 -1.32 11.10
C ASP A 115 -3.92 -0.85 10.24
N ILE A 116 -3.80 -0.90 8.91
CA ILE A 116 -4.89 -0.59 7.99
C ILE A 116 -6.09 -1.50 8.25
N VAL A 117 -5.85 -2.80 8.40
CA VAL A 117 -6.91 -3.79 8.64
C VAL A 117 -7.56 -3.58 10.01
N GLU A 118 -6.77 -3.40 11.05
CA GLU A 118 -7.24 -3.24 12.42
C GLU A 118 -8.02 -1.94 12.63
N ASN A 119 -7.64 -0.87 11.94
CA ASN A 119 -8.26 0.44 12.07
C ASN A 119 -9.33 0.72 11.01
N HIS A 120 -9.65 -0.24 10.15
CA HIS A 120 -10.73 -0.09 9.20
C HIS A 120 -12.07 0.00 9.95
N LEU A 121 -12.78 1.13 9.82
CA LEU A 121 -13.98 1.40 10.59
C LEU A 121 -15.04 0.30 10.52
N PRO A 122 -15.37 -0.26 9.34
CA PRO A 122 -16.31 -1.38 9.25
C PRO A 122 -15.79 -2.66 9.91
N LEU A 123 -14.48 -2.89 9.97
CA LEU A 123 -13.91 -4.07 10.59
C LEU A 123 -14.29 -4.19 12.07
N ARG A 124 -14.36 -3.08 12.78
CA ARG A 124 -14.76 -3.06 14.20
C ARG A 124 -16.18 -3.55 14.43
N ARG A 125 -17.01 -3.51 13.38
CA ARG A 125 -18.38 -4.04 13.42
C ARG A 125 -18.45 -5.53 13.14
N TYR A 126 -17.40 -6.10 12.58
CA TYR A 126 -17.32 -7.50 12.15
C TYR A 126 -16.06 -8.14 12.73
N LEU A 127 -16.14 -8.52 14.02
CA LEU A 127 -15.04 -9.16 14.74
C LEU A 127 -14.51 -10.41 14.03
N ASP A 128 -15.38 -11.14 13.36
CA ASP A 128 -15.04 -12.34 12.61
C ASP A 128 -14.01 -12.02 11.49
N ASN A 129 -14.12 -10.85 10.89
CA ASN A 129 -13.19 -10.41 9.86
C ASN A 129 -11.79 -10.15 10.43
N TYR A 130 -11.74 -9.61 11.63
CA TYR A 130 -10.49 -9.36 12.33
C TYR A 130 -9.79 -10.69 12.68
N GLU A 131 -10.51 -11.67 13.16
CA GLU A 131 -9.98 -13.00 13.47
C GLU A 131 -9.42 -13.67 12.23
N ILE A 132 -10.14 -13.61 11.10
CA ILE A 132 -9.69 -14.15 9.82
C ILE A 132 -8.36 -13.52 9.37
N MET A 133 -8.14 -12.25 9.68
CA MET A 133 -6.92 -11.54 9.29
C MET A 133 -5.71 -11.86 10.18
N ASN A 134 -5.95 -12.25 11.43
CA ASN A 134 -4.89 -12.58 12.39
C ASN A 134 -4.49 -14.06 12.38
N ASP A 135 -5.32 -14.92 11.86
CA ASP A 135 -5.01 -16.34 11.66
C ASP A 135 -4.03 -16.50 10.47
#